data_d8feeaa60ba691f2ac4037e0527dff35
#
_entry.id   d8feeaa60ba691f2ac4037e0527dff35
#
_cell.length_a   1.000
_cell.length_b   1.000
_cell.length_c   1.000
_cell.angle_alpha   90.00
_cell.angle_beta   90.00
_cell.angle_gamma   90.00
#
_symmetry.space_group_name_H-M   'P 1'
#
loop_
_entity.id
_entity.type
_entity.pdbx_description
1 polymer ?
#
loop_
_entity_poly.entity_id
_entity_poly.type
_entity_poly.pdbx_seq_one_letter_code
_entity_poly.pdbx_strand_id
1 'polypeptide(L)'
;MLFKQLFENESCTYTYLISCPDKKEAVLIDPVIETIERDLHILKSLGLKLTHAIDTHIHADHVTSASALREITNCKVAGPANDKLKCRDINFRDNDSLTLGTSLEIKAFHTPGHTDTHFSYVLEHNKRKILFSGDALLIDACGRTDFQSGSSKELFNTIKKFFYLMPDDTRVYPAHDYNNKSCSTIFHQKKDNYLIDHKINLKNFVQ
;
A
#
# COMPACT_ATOMS: atom_id res chain seq x y z
N MET A 1 -7.08 17.23 0.73
CA MET A 1 -6.00 16.22 0.75
C MET A 1 -5.07 16.46 -0.44
N LEU A 2 -3.76 16.48 -0.22
CA LEU A 2 -2.77 16.37 -1.28
C LEU A 2 -2.40 14.90 -1.43
N PHE A 3 -2.28 14.44 -2.67
CA PHE A 3 -1.92 13.07 -3.01
C PHE A 3 -0.91 13.07 -4.15
N LYS A 4 0.17 12.32 -4.02
CA LYS A 4 1.14 12.07 -5.09
C LYS A 4 1.50 10.60 -5.14
N GLN A 5 1.58 10.08 -6.35
CA GLN A 5 2.12 8.77 -6.67
C GLN A 5 3.51 8.97 -7.27
N LEU A 6 4.53 8.40 -6.66
CA LEU A 6 5.93 8.64 -6.98
C LEU A 6 6.57 7.32 -7.41
N PHE A 7 6.97 7.23 -8.67
CA PHE A 7 7.49 6.00 -9.26
C PHE A 7 9.02 5.90 -9.07
N GLU A 8 9.47 4.70 -8.75
CA GLU A 8 10.87 4.30 -8.75
C GLU A 8 11.08 3.28 -9.89
N ASN A 9 12.09 3.51 -10.73
CA ASN A 9 12.20 2.82 -12.03
C ASN A 9 12.87 1.44 -11.93
N GLU A 10 13.78 1.20 -10.98
CA GLU A 10 14.56 -0.04 -10.92
C GLU A 10 13.72 -1.19 -10.37
N SER A 11 13.02 -0.97 -9.24
CA SER A 11 12.10 -1.94 -8.66
C SER A 11 10.68 -1.84 -9.22
N CYS A 12 10.38 -0.83 -10.05
CA CYS A 12 9.03 -0.52 -10.53
C CYS A 12 8.04 -0.23 -9.41
N THR A 13 8.49 0.35 -8.30
CA THR A 13 7.71 0.60 -7.09
C THR A 13 7.05 1.97 -7.09
N TYR A 14 5.83 2.04 -6.60
CA TYR A 14 5.15 3.29 -6.26
C TYR A 14 5.26 3.60 -4.77
N THR A 15 5.85 4.73 -4.45
CA THR A 15 5.71 5.40 -3.15
C THR A 15 4.50 6.34 -3.18
N TYR A 16 3.67 6.33 -2.15
CA TYR A 16 2.51 7.21 -2.05
C TYR A 16 2.70 8.27 -0.98
N LEU A 17 2.68 9.54 -1.40
CA LEU A 17 2.65 10.69 -0.50
C LEU A 17 1.22 11.16 -0.30
N ILE A 18 0.75 11.13 0.95
CA ILE A 18 -0.55 11.61 1.36
C ILE A 18 -0.35 12.72 2.39
N SER A 19 -1.02 13.86 2.23
CA SER A 19 -0.92 14.97 3.17
C SER A 19 -2.27 15.56 3.52
N CYS A 20 -2.43 15.89 4.80
CA CYS A 20 -3.54 16.65 5.31
C CYS A 20 -3.20 18.16 5.26
N PRO A 21 -3.99 18.99 4.54
CA PRO A 21 -3.65 20.39 4.31
C PRO A 21 -3.75 21.27 5.55
N ASP A 22 -4.58 20.91 6.53
CA ASP A 22 -4.84 21.67 7.75
C ASP A 22 -3.64 21.73 8.70
N LYS A 23 -2.89 20.62 8.82
CA LYS A 23 -1.70 20.51 9.67
C LYS A 23 -0.38 20.47 8.88
N LYS A 24 -0.45 20.40 7.54
CA LYS A 24 0.71 20.14 6.68
C LYS A 24 1.49 18.88 7.08
N GLU A 25 0.79 17.92 7.67
CA GLU A 25 1.33 16.61 8.01
C GLU A 25 1.24 15.67 6.82
N ALA A 26 2.24 14.82 6.66
CA ALA A 26 2.34 13.88 5.57
C ALA A 26 2.70 12.47 6.05
N VAL A 27 2.26 11.48 5.29
CA VAL A 27 2.67 10.08 5.37
C VAL A 27 3.22 9.64 4.02
N LEU A 28 4.25 8.79 4.03
CA LEU A 28 4.73 8.03 2.89
C LEU A 28 4.35 6.56 3.09
N ILE A 29 3.80 5.92 2.05
CA ILE A 29 3.53 4.48 2.01
C ILE A 29 4.50 3.86 1.01
N ASP A 30 5.16 2.78 1.40
CA ASP A 30 6.18 2.02 0.67
C ASP A 30 7.31 2.93 0.10
N PRO A 31 8.02 3.69 0.95
CA PRO A 31 9.09 4.57 0.49
C PRO A 31 10.36 3.78 0.19
N VAL A 32 11.01 4.05 -0.96
CA VAL A 32 12.18 3.35 -1.49
C VAL A 32 13.46 4.10 -1.17
N ILE A 33 14.55 3.39 -0.77
CA ILE A 33 15.80 4.01 -0.33
C ILE A 33 16.49 4.78 -1.46
N GLU A 34 16.44 4.27 -2.67
CA GLU A 34 17.05 4.88 -3.86
C GLU A 34 16.46 6.25 -4.20
N THR A 35 15.23 6.51 -3.75
CA THR A 35 14.52 7.77 -4.04
C THR A 35 14.32 8.66 -2.81
N ILE A 36 15.01 8.40 -1.71
CA ILE A 36 14.86 9.16 -0.45
C ILE A 36 15.08 10.68 -0.64
N GLU A 37 16.08 11.06 -1.43
CA GLU A 37 16.39 12.49 -1.69
C GLU A 37 15.24 13.18 -2.47
N ARG A 38 14.65 12.49 -3.44
CA ARG A 38 13.45 12.96 -4.15
C ARG A 38 12.31 13.23 -3.16
N ASP A 39 12.03 12.27 -2.29
CA ASP A 39 10.91 12.33 -1.36
C ASP A 39 11.11 13.46 -0.34
N LEU A 40 12.32 13.62 0.21
CA LEU A 40 12.68 14.73 1.08
C LEU A 40 12.58 16.09 0.37
N HIS A 41 13.02 16.18 -0.88
CA HIS A 41 12.90 17.40 -1.68
C HIS A 41 11.42 17.78 -1.89
N ILE A 42 10.56 16.82 -2.22
CA ILE A 42 9.12 17.04 -2.40
C ILE A 42 8.48 17.52 -1.09
N LEU A 43 8.75 16.85 0.03
CA LEU A 43 8.26 17.26 1.34
C LEU A 43 8.66 18.71 1.66
N LYS A 44 9.93 19.04 1.48
CA LYS A 44 10.48 20.39 1.71
C LYS A 44 9.84 21.43 0.80
N SER A 45 9.74 21.15 -0.50
CA SER A 45 9.18 22.09 -1.49
C SER A 45 7.71 22.42 -1.24
N LEU A 46 6.97 21.47 -0.67
CA LEU A 46 5.57 21.63 -0.30
C LEU A 46 5.36 22.13 1.15
N GLY A 47 6.44 22.31 1.90
CA GLY A 47 6.39 22.70 3.32
C GLY A 47 5.65 21.68 4.19
N LEU A 48 5.80 20.39 3.89
CA LEU A 48 5.14 19.30 4.60
C LEU A 48 6.06 18.70 5.66
N LYS A 49 5.47 18.37 6.81
CA LYS A 49 6.12 17.61 7.88
C LYS A 49 5.80 16.13 7.70
N LEU A 50 6.80 15.31 7.41
CA LEU A 50 6.63 13.86 7.43
C LEU A 50 6.39 13.40 8.88
N THR A 51 5.27 12.77 9.14
CA THR A 51 4.91 12.23 10.46
C THR A 51 5.07 10.72 10.53
N HIS A 52 4.84 10.03 9.41
CA HIS A 52 4.91 8.56 9.34
C HIS A 52 5.48 8.10 8.00
N ALA A 53 6.29 7.05 8.05
CA ALA A 53 6.67 6.21 6.92
C ALA A 53 6.12 4.80 7.18
N ILE A 54 5.35 4.25 6.24
CA ILE A 54 4.57 3.03 6.44
C ILE A 54 4.91 2.04 5.35
N ASP A 55 5.17 0.77 5.69
CA ASP A 55 5.33 -0.31 4.73
C ASP A 55 4.07 -1.20 4.71
N THR A 56 3.66 -1.67 3.52
CA THR A 56 2.58 -2.65 3.36
C THR A 56 3.02 -4.05 3.80
N HIS A 57 4.26 -4.40 3.58
CA HIS A 57 4.87 -5.70 3.92
C HIS A 57 6.40 -5.58 3.97
N ILE A 58 7.11 -6.66 4.24
CA ILE A 58 8.57 -6.73 4.06
C ILE A 58 8.86 -6.91 2.57
N HIS A 59 9.40 -5.88 1.93
CA HIS A 59 9.75 -5.90 0.52
C HIS A 59 10.99 -6.77 0.27
N ALA A 60 10.96 -7.56 -0.82
CA ALA A 60 12.07 -8.40 -1.26
C ALA A 60 12.82 -7.83 -2.47
N ASP A 61 12.23 -6.89 -3.16
CA ASP A 61 12.66 -6.28 -4.42
C ASP A 61 13.43 -4.97 -4.22
N HIS A 62 13.22 -4.29 -3.10
CA HIS A 62 13.93 -3.06 -2.75
C HIS A 62 14.10 -2.91 -1.23
N VAL A 63 14.93 -1.95 -0.84
CA VAL A 63 15.11 -1.56 0.56
C VAL A 63 14.20 -0.38 0.88
N THR A 64 13.35 -0.52 1.92
CA THR A 64 12.54 0.60 2.40
C THR A 64 13.40 1.72 2.97
N SER A 65 13.07 2.99 2.68
CA SER A 65 13.72 4.14 3.29
C SER A 65 13.13 4.53 4.64
N ALA A 66 12.15 3.81 5.17
CA ALA A 66 11.40 4.21 6.37
C ALA A 66 12.31 4.52 7.57
N SER A 67 13.32 3.68 7.85
CA SER A 67 14.26 3.92 8.95
C SER A 67 15.17 5.13 8.71
N ALA A 68 15.67 5.31 7.49
CA ALA A 68 16.48 6.49 7.13
C ALA A 68 15.67 7.79 7.20
N LEU A 69 14.43 7.77 6.75
CA LEU A 69 13.49 8.89 6.87
C LEU A 69 13.25 9.26 8.34
N ARG A 70 13.12 8.26 9.25
CA ARG A 70 13.00 8.53 10.68
C ARG A 70 14.23 9.26 11.24
N GLU A 71 15.43 8.83 10.90
CA GLU A 71 16.67 9.48 11.34
C GLU A 71 16.76 10.95 10.87
N ILE A 72 16.29 11.25 9.65
CA ILE A 72 16.37 12.57 9.05
C ILE A 72 15.23 13.50 9.50
N THR A 73 14.00 12.97 9.60
CA THR A 73 12.79 13.79 9.80
C THR A 73 12.15 13.65 11.17
N ASN A 74 12.60 12.69 11.96
CA ASN A 74 11.98 12.28 13.22
C ASN A 74 10.52 11.81 13.06
N CYS A 75 10.19 11.23 11.88
CA CYS A 75 8.91 10.57 11.64
C CYS A 75 8.85 9.22 12.38
N LYS A 76 7.65 8.67 12.53
CA LYS A 76 7.47 7.30 13.04
C LYS A 76 7.48 6.30 11.90
N VAL A 77 8.11 5.16 12.14
CA VAL A 77 8.07 4.00 11.23
C VAL A 77 6.92 3.09 11.64
N ALA A 78 6.06 2.73 10.68
CA ALA A 78 4.90 1.89 10.93
C ALA A 78 4.80 0.74 9.90
N GLY A 79 4.06 -0.31 10.24
CA GLY A 79 3.80 -1.44 9.34
C GLY A 79 3.16 -2.61 10.07
N PRO A 80 3.07 -3.80 9.43
CA PRO A 80 2.40 -4.97 9.97
C PRO A 80 2.96 -5.45 11.31
N ALA A 81 2.09 -5.70 12.30
CA ALA A 81 2.49 -6.27 13.59
C ALA A 81 3.03 -7.70 13.45
N ASN A 82 2.53 -8.42 12.46
CA ASN A 82 2.85 -9.83 12.25
C ASN A 82 4.28 -10.06 11.74
N ASP A 83 4.93 -9.04 11.16
CA ASP A 83 6.33 -9.08 10.73
C ASP A 83 7.31 -9.22 11.89
N LYS A 84 6.87 -8.84 13.11
CA LYS A 84 7.70 -8.85 14.35
C LYS A 84 8.99 -8.03 14.24
N LEU A 85 9.03 -7.02 13.37
CA LEU A 85 10.19 -6.14 13.22
C LEU A 85 10.30 -5.21 14.42
N LYS A 86 11.44 -5.27 15.13
CA LYS A 86 11.71 -4.46 16.34
C LYS A 86 12.03 -2.99 16.02
N CYS A 87 12.32 -2.66 14.77
CA CYS A 87 12.70 -1.30 14.35
C CYS A 87 11.50 -0.37 14.13
N ARG A 88 10.26 -0.85 14.23
CA ARG A 88 9.04 -0.05 14.03
C ARG A 88 8.59 0.60 15.34
N ASP A 89 8.09 1.83 15.23
CA ASP A 89 7.47 2.57 16.32
C ASP A 89 5.99 2.19 16.48
N ILE A 90 5.32 1.84 15.36
CA ILE A 90 3.91 1.46 15.32
C ILE A 90 3.78 0.13 14.56
N ASN A 91 3.13 -0.82 15.21
CA ASN A 91 2.84 -2.14 14.67
C ASN A 91 1.33 -2.27 14.48
N PHE A 92 0.85 -2.16 13.24
CA PHE A 92 -0.58 -2.25 12.91
C PHE A 92 -1.11 -3.67 13.06
N ARG A 93 -2.23 -3.77 13.75
CA ARG A 93 -3.12 -4.94 13.74
C ARG A 93 -4.25 -4.71 12.75
N ASP A 94 -4.96 -5.77 12.41
CA ASP A 94 -6.12 -5.68 11.53
C ASP A 94 -7.18 -4.70 12.08
N ASN A 95 -7.66 -3.81 11.21
CA ASN A 95 -8.57 -2.69 11.52
C ASN A 95 -7.99 -1.54 12.35
N ASP A 96 -6.70 -1.50 12.63
CA ASP A 96 -6.08 -0.32 13.24
C ASP A 96 -6.15 0.88 12.29
N SER A 97 -6.14 2.08 12.87
CA SER A 97 -6.20 3.34 12.13
C SER A 97 -5.05 4.26 12.49
N LEU A 98 -4.59 5.01 11.50
CA LEU A 98 -3.69 6.14 11.64
C LEU A 98 -4.42 7.42 11.28
N THR A 99 -4.46 8.39 12.20
CA THR A 99 -5.00 9.73 11.92
C THR A 99 -3.88 10.64 11.42
N LEU A 100 -4.12 11.30 10.29
CA LEU A 100 -3.24 12.31 9.71
C LEU A 100 -3.94 13.68 9.74
N GLY A 101 -3.32 14.65 10.41
CA GLY A 101 -3.95 15.95 10.68
C GLY A 101 -5.18 15.82 11.56
N THR A 102 -6.26 16.48 11.18
CA THR A 102 -7.54 16.45 11.93
C THR A 102 -8.64 15.67 11.23
N SER A 103 -8.46 15.29 9.96
CA SER A 103 -9.58 14.84 9.13
C SER A 103 -9.30 13.63 8.25
N LEU A 104 -8.07 13.18 8.13
CA LEU A 104 -7.75 11.98 7.32
C LEU A 104 -7.49 10.79 8.23
N GLU A 105 -8.17 9.70 7.96
CA GLU A 105 -7.97 8.42 8.62
C GLU A 105 -7.53 7.37 7.59
N ILE A 106 -6.39 6.73 7.85
CA ILE A 106 -5.86 5.62 7.07
C ILE A 106 -6.07 4.35 7.89
N LYS A 107 -6.89 3.43 7.40
CA LYS A 107 -7.15 2.13 8.04
C LYS A 107 -6.26 1.05 7.49
N ALA A 108 -5.67 0.26 8.38
CA ALA A 108 -4.82 -0.87 8.06
C ALA A 108 -5.62 -2.17 8.11
N PHE A 109 -5.52 -2.98 7.06
CA PHE A 109 -6.20 -4.27 6.97
C PHE A 109 -5.20 -5.38 6.68
N HIS A 110 -5.26 -6.46 7.44
CA HIS A 110 -4.50 -7.66 7.15
C HIS A 110 -5.01 -8.33 5.87
N THR A 111 -4.16 -8.39 4.87
CA THR A 111 -4.48 -8.85 3.51
C THR A 111 -3.47 -9.90 3.03
N PRO A 112 -3.41 -11.06 3.71
CA PRO A 112 -2.39 -12.07 3.45
C PRO A 112 -2.56 -12.72 2.08
N GLY A 113 -1.45 -13.28 1.61
CA GLY A 113 -1.42 -14.09 0.39
C GLY A 113 -0.18 -13.87 -0.45
N HIS A 114 0.22 -12.64 -0.75
CA HIS A 114 1.54 -12.34 -1.30
C HIS A 114 2.63 -12.66 -0.26
N THR A 115 2.49 -12.09 0.94
CA THR A 115 3.15 -12.58 2.16
C THR A 115 2.09 -12.94 3.20
N ASP A 116 2.44 -13.71 4.23
CA ASP A 116 1.53 -14.05 5.33
C ASP A 116 1.25 -12.85 6.25
N THR A 117 2.11 -11.84 6.23
CA THR A 117 2.03 -10.65 7.08
C THR A 117 1.58 -9.39 6.35
N HIS A 118 1.25 -9.49 5.06
CA HIS A 118 0.89 -8.36 4.20
C HIS A 118 -0.30 -7.56 4.74
N PHE A 119 -0.20 -6.22 4.65
CA PHE A 119 -1.28 -5.29 4.94
C PHE A 119 -1.58 -4.40 3.72
N SER A 120 -2.83 -4.04 3.58
CA SER A 120 -3.28 -2.98 2.68
C SER A 120 -3.86 -1.83 3.48
N TYR A 121 -3.79 -0.63 2.93
CA TYR A 121 -4.29 0.57 3.60
C TYR A 121 -5.47 1.15 2.84
N VAL A 122 -6.50 1.59 3.57
CA VAL A 122 -7.70 2.20 3.00
C VAL A 122 -7.89 3.60 3.57
N LEU A 123 -8.01 4.56 2.68
CA LEU A 123 -8.34 5.95 2.99
C LEU A 123 -9.69 6.29 2.38
N GLU A 124 -10.56 6.97 3.16
CA GLU A 124 -11.77 7.56 2.61
C GLU A 124 -11.63 9.07 2.48
N HIS A 125 -11.86 9.60 1.28
CA HIS A 125 -11.86 11.03 1.02
C HIS A 125 -12.99 11.41 0.07
N ASN A 126 -13.78 12.43 0.44
CA ASN A 126 -14.94 12.87 -0.33
C ASN A 126 -15.91 11.73 -0.68
N LYS A 127 -16.20 10.86 0.29
CA LYS A 127 -17.08 9.68 0.16
C LYS A 127 -16.58 8.62 -0.84
N ARG A 128 -15.34 8.71 -1.28
CA ARG A 128 -14.70 7.69 -2.13
C ARG A 128 -13.61 6.98 -1.38
N LYS A 129 -13.52 5.68 -1.55
CA LYS A 129 -12.44 4.88 -0.98
C LYS A 129 -11.25 4.82 -1.92
N ILE A 130 -10.08 4.87 -1.31
CA ILE A 130 -8.78 4.69 -1.95
C ILE A 130 -8.12 3.52 -1.25
N LEU A 131 -7.82 2.47 -2.02
CA LEU A 131 -7.14 1.27 -1.56
C LEU A 131 -5.67 1.33 -2.03
N PHE A 132 -4.74 1.32 -1.10
CA PHE A 132 -3.33 1.04 -1.33
C PHE A 132 -3.15 -0.46 -1.11
N SER A 133 -3.17 -1.21 -2.19
CA SER A 133 -3.28 -2.67 -2.16
C SER A 133 -1.97 -3.39 -1.89
N GLY A 134 -0.83 -2.65 -1.87
CA GLY A 134 0.47 -3.30 -1.85
C GLY A 134 0.61 -4.27 -3.01
N ASP A 135 1.18 -5.43 -2.74
CA ASP A 135 1.33 -6.51 -3.71
C ASP A 135 0.20 -7.55 -3.67
N ALA A 136 -0.81 -7.37 -2.83
CA ALA A 136 -1.93 -8.30 -2.84
C ALA A 136 -2.78 -8.18 -4.11
N LEU A 137 -2.97 -6.97 -4.66
CA LEU A 137 -3.69 -6.74 -5.91
C LEU A 137 -2.94 -5.71 -6.76
N LEU A 138 -2.42 -6.14 -7.89
CA LEU A 138 -1.82 -5.29 -8.91
C LEU A 138 -2.87 -4.96 -9.99
N ILE A 139 -2.55 -4.02 -10.90
CA ILE A 139 -3.48 -3.70 -11.98
C ILE A 139 -3.41 -4.81 -13.04
N ASP A 140 -4.56 -5.45 -13.27
CA ASP A 140 -4.74 -6.61 -14.17
C ASP A 140 -3.85 -7.81 -13.80
N ALA A 141 -3.37 -7.85 -12.56
CA ALA A 141 -2.52 -8.89 -12.01
C ALA A 141 -2.73 -9.01 -10.48
N CYS A 142 -1.97 -9.87 -9.84
CA CYS A 142 -1.82 -9.94 -8.39
C CYS A 142 -0.38 -10.35 -8.05
N GLY A 143 0.03 -10.17 -6.80
CA GLY A 143 1.35 -10.56 -6.34
C GLY A 143 1.58 -12.07 -6.42
N ARG A 144 2.84 -12.46 -6.55
CA ARG A 144 3.27 -13.86 -6.47
C ARG A 144 3.00 -14.42 -5.06
N THR A 145 2.89 -15.73 -4.97
CA THR A 145 2.54 -16.41 -3.71
C THR A 145 3.51 -17.54 -3.35
N ASP A 146 4.59 -17.68 -4.09
CA ASP A 146 5.58 -18.75 -3.95
C ASP A 146 6.82 -18.32 -3.15
N PHE A 147 6.77 -17.16 -2.51
CA PHE A 147 7.85 -16.59 -1.72
C PHE A 147 7.33 -16.00 -0.39
N GLN A 148 8.21 -15.74 0.59
CA GLN A 148 7.89 -15.07 1.88
C GLN A 148 6.62 -15.60 2.58
N SER A 149 6.47 -16.92 2.69
CA SER A 149 5.28 -17.57 3.27
C SER A 149 3.98 -17.21 2.56
N GLY A 150 4.04 -16.93 1.27
CA GLY A 150 2.86 -16.64 0.44
C GLY A 150 1.91 -17.83 0.31
N SER A 151 0.66 -17.53 -0.04
CA SER A 151 -0.39 -18.54 -0.21
C SER A 151 -1.40 -18.09 -1.25
N SER A 152 -1.48 -18.81 -2.37
CA SER A 152 -2.48 -18.54 -3.41
C SER A 152 -3.91 -18.62 -2.88
N LYS A 153 -4.19 -19.54 -1.94
CA LYS A 153 -5.51 -19.67 -1.31
C LYS A 153 -5.85 -18.43 -0.48
N GLU A 154 -4.90 -17.94 0.32
CA GLU A 154 -5.13 -16.74 1.12
C GLU A 154 -5.25 -15.50 0.23
N LEU A 155 -4.40 -15.36 -0.82
CA LEU A 155 -4.49 -14.26 -1.77
C LEU A 155 -5.85 -14.25 -2.48
N PHE A 156 -6.32 -15.40 -2.93
CA PHE A 156 -7.66 -15.53 -3.51
C PHE A 156 -8.75 -15.04 -2.55
N ASN A 157 -8.68 -15.46 -1.27
CA ASN A 157 -9.65 -15.03 -0.26
C ASN A 157 -9.55 -13.52 -0.01
N THR A 158 -8.35 -12.98 0.13
CA THR A 158 -8.11 -11.54 0.29
C THR A 158 -8.74 -10.74 -0.85
N ILE A 159 -8.51 -11.14 -2.10
CA ILE A 159 -9.06 -10.41 -3.25
C ILE A 159 -10.58 -10.60 -3.35
N LYS A 160 -11.07 -11.83 -3.32
CA LYS A 160 -12.50 -12.13 -3.56
C LYS A 160 -13.41 -11.73 -2.40
N LYS A 161 -12.96 -11.94 -1.15
CA LYS A 161 -13.81 -11.78 0.03
C LYS A 161 -13.57 -10.46 0.76
N PHE A 162 -12.54 -9.70 0.39
CA PHE A 162 -12.29 -8.40 0.98
C PHE A 162 -12.25 -7.30 -0.08
N PHE A 163 -11.29 -7.30 -1.02
CA PHE A 163 -11.21 -6.21 -1.99
C PHE A 163 -12.44 -6.13 -2.89
N TYR A 164 -12.92 -7.26 -3.41
CA TYR A 164 -14.06 -7.27 -4.33
C TYR A 164 -15.41 -7.02 -3.64
N LEU A 165 -15.45 -6.95 -2.32
CA LEU A 165 -16.63 -6.47 -1.58
C LEU A 165 -16.63 -4.96 -1.35
N MET A 166 -15.54 -4.27 -1.66
CA MET A 166 -15.52 -2.81 -1.64
C MET A 166 -16.41 -2.21 -2.74
N PRO A 167 -16.86 -0.96 -2.60
CA PRO A 167 -17.57 -0.25 -3.65
C PRO A 167 -16.82 -0.30 -4.99
N ASP A 168 -17.53 -0.44 -6.08
CA ASP A 168 -16.96 -0.59 -7.43
C ASP A 168 -16.11 0.61 -7.87
N ASP A 169 -16.43 1.81 -7.38
CA ASP A 169 -15.68 3.04 -7.65
C ASP A 169 -14.46 3.25 -6.72
N THR A 170 -14.18 2.30 -5.82
CA THR A 170 -12.96 2.33 -5.01
C THR A 170 -11.74 2.33 -5.91
N ARG A 171 -10.88 3.34 -5.77
CA ARG A 171 -9.63 3.43 -6.53
C ARG A 171 -8.59 2.48 -5.95
N VAL A 172 -7.92 1.74 -6.82
CA VAL A 172 -6.84 0.79 -6.49
C VAL A 172 -5.51 1.38 -6.90
N TYR A 173 -4.61 1.48 -5.94
CA TYR A 173 -3.22 1.94 -6.10
C TYR A 173 -2.28 0.83 -5.59
N PRO A 174 -1.63 0.07 -6.49
CA PRO A 174 -0.75 -1.05 -6.14
C PRO A 174 0.65 -0.58 -5.75
N ALA A 175 1.46 -1.47 -5.15
CA ALA A 175 2.87 -1.14 -4.89
C ALA A 175 3.72 -1.12 -6.17
N HIS A 176 3.36 -1.91 -7.20
CA HIS A 176 4.15 -2.01 -8.43
C HIS A 176 3.35 -1.74 -9.71
N ASP A 177 4.07 -1.29 -10.73
CA ASP A 177 3.56 -1.12 -12.08
C ASP A 177 4.53 -1.69 -13.11
N TYR A 178 4.09 -2.73 -13.78
CA TYR A 178 4.85 -3.35 -14.88
C TYR A 178 4.24 -3.08 -16.26
N ASN A 179 3.13 -2.33 -16.33
CA ASN A 179 2.31 -2.18 -17.53
C ASN A 179 1.98 -0.73 -17.88
N ASN A 180 2.64 0.26 -17.26
CA ASN A 180 2.35 1.70 -17.37
C ASN A 180 0.90 2.04 -16.98
N LYS A 181 0.39 1.40 -15.93
CA LYS A 181 -0.96 1.61 -15.40
C LYS A 181 -0.88 2.11 -13.97
N SER A 182 -1.05 3.39 -13.77
CA SER A 182 -0.83 4.05 -12.48
C SER A 182 -1.94 3.82 -11.45
N CYS A 183 -3.18 3.56 -11.87
CA CYS A 183 -4.30 3.26 -10.98
C CYS A 183 -5.43 2.52 -11.70
N SER A 184 -6.29 1.89 -10.92
CA SER A 184 -7.47 1.18 -11.42
C SER A 184 -8.67 1.40 -10.50
N THR A 185 -9.74 0.63 -10.67
CA THR A 185 -10.88 0.56 -9.78
C THR A 185 -11.24 -0.88 -9.46
N ILE A 186 -11.93 -1.10 -8.36
CA ILE A 186 -12.45 -2.43 -8.02
C ILE A 186 -13.36 -2.98 -9.13
N PHE A 187 -14.19 -2.12 -9.75
CA PHE A 187 -15.00 -2.52 -10.91
C PHE A 187 -14.15 -3.09 -12.04
N HIS A 188 -13.09 -2.38 -12.43
CA HIS A 188 -12.19 -2.81 -13.51
C HIS A 188 -11.51 -4.14 -13.15
N GLN A 189 -10.98 -4.27 -11.93
CA GLN A 189 -10.32 -5.49 -11.50
C GLN A 189 -11.27 -6.71 -11.46
N LYS A 190 -12.50 -6.53 -11.03
CA LYS A 190 -13.52 -7.59 -11.08
C LYS A 190 -13.83 -8.07 -12.49
N LYS A 191 -13.78 -7.15 -13.47
CA LYS A 191 -14.20 -7.41 -14.85
C LYS A 191 -13.06 -7.90 -15.73
N ASP A 192 -11.92 -7.23 -15.64
CA ASP A 192 -10.88 -7.30 -16.67
C ASP A 192 -9.55 -7.89 -16.18
N ASN A 193 -9.38 -8.14 -14.87
CA ASN A 193 -8.20 -8.81 -14.35
C ASN A 193 -8.23 -10.29 -14.70
N TYR A 194 -7.46 -10.68 -15.72
CA TYR A 194 -7.48 -12.02 -16.29
C TYR A 194 -7.00 -13.13 -15.34
N LEU A 195 -6.23 -12.78 -14.30
CA LEU A 195 -5.76 -13.74 -13.29
C LEU A 195 -6.84 -14.02 -12.24
N ILE A 196 -7.69 -13.05 -11.92
CA ILE A 196 -8.62 -13.15 -10.79
C ILE A 196 -9.91 -12.35 -11.01
N ASP A 197 -10.44 -12.33 -12.22
CA ASP A 197 -11.74 -11.72 -12.48
C ASP A 197 -12.86 -12.38 -11.62
N HIS A 198 -14.07 -11.82 -11.64
CA HIS A 198 -15.16 -12.30 -10.81
C HIS A 198 -15.59 -13.76 -11.10
N LYS A 199 -15.24 -14.33 -12.25
CA LYS A 199 -15.60 -15.71 -12.68
C LYS A 199 -14.58 -16.74 -12.23
N ILE A 200 -13.32 -16.35 -12.01
CA ILE A 200 -12.26 -17.26 -11.60
C ILE A 200 -12.57 -17.81 -10.19
N ASN A 201 -12.57 -19.12 -10.06
CA ASN A 201 -12.70 -19.83 -8.79
C ASN A 201 -11.33 -20.23 -8.23
N LEU A 202 -11.31 -20.64 -6.97
CA LEU A 202 -10.06 -21.00 -6.26
C LEU A 202 -9.27 -22.08 -7.00
N LYS A 203 -9.93 -23.12 -7.56
CA LYS A 203 -9.24 -24.22 -8.25
C LYS A 203 -8.47 -23.72 -9.47
N ASN A 204 -9.06 -22.81 -10.22
CA ASN A 204 -8.43 -22.25 -11.44
C ASN A 204 -7.37 -21.21 -11.10
N PHE A 205 -7.47 -20.54 -9.95
CA PHE A 205 -6.49 -19.54 -9.50
C PHE A 205 -5.19 -20.19 -8.99
N VAL A 206 -5.25 -21.36 -8.40
CA VAL A 206 -4.11 -22.05 -7.76
C VAL A 206 -3.33 -22.93 -8.77
N GLN A 207 -3.84 -23.13 -9.99
CA GLN A 207 -3.13 -23.85 -11.05
C GLN A 207 -2.07 -22.97 -11.74
#